data_eb3854155381207f3eb109035e205ff9
#
_entry.id   eb3854155381207f3eb109035e205ff9
#
_cell.length_a   1.000
_cell.length_b   1.000
_cell.length_c   1.000
_cell.angle_alpha   90.00
_cell.angle_beta   90.00
_cell.angle_gamma   90.00
#
_symmetry.space_group_name_H-M   'P 1'
#
loop_
_entity.id
_entity.type
_entity.pdbx_description
1 polymer ?
#
loop_
_entity_poly.entity_id
_entity_poly.type
_entity_poly.pdbx_seq_one_letter_code
_entity_poly.pdbx_strand_id
1 'polypeptide(L)'
;MKIKNITCHDVYNYGASLQAYALQQYLTELGHEVQIIDYFPDYMDVNYRIRWNKYVIPEVSSLYKIRYIPGIKALYRIKRSVQKMKFILEKSGRKRAFDRFKMQYLHLTSERYRNIEDLCGAKLNADVFIAGSDQIWNPLFNNGRDPSFFLQFGAGRKISYAASFGVSSLSSTDCVNMKRWLSSFCKISVREKTGLKLLEELGIRGSVQVPDPVFLLTKESWRGLASSKFGNEKFVLVYNLGPLMRDIKDCAQQLSQQHGMKIVAVEELANISYADMRITDAGPCEFIELFTKASYVVTNSFHATSFSILFNIPFFSYIKNATSSRITDLLKSCGLEARLNSKDLNTDIDWYEVNAKVAAFKGIGIRFLDSI
;
A
#
# COMPACT_ATOMS: atom_id res chain seq x y z
N MET A 1 22.19 -8.69 -13.24
CA MET A 1 22.27 -7.22 -13.32
C MET A 1 22.18 -6.62 -11.92
N LYS A 2 22.75 -5.42 -11.75
CA LYS A 2 22.54 -4.61 -10.55
C LYS A 2 21.28 -3.75 -10.74
N ILE A 3 20.30 -3.92 -9.88
CA ILE A 3 19.02 -3.22 -9.95
C ILE A 3 18.81 -2.40 -8.69
N LYS A 4 18.43 -1.14 -8.83
CA LYS A 4 18.02 -0.30 -7.72
C LYS A 4 16.57 0.16 -7.89
N ASN A 5 15.74 -0.16 -6.89
CA ASN A 5 14.33 0.18 -6.88
C ASN A 5 14.05 1.35 -5.92
N ILE A 6 13.32 2.37 -6.35
CA ILE A 6 12.80 3.43 -5.50
C ILE A 6 11.28 3.28 -5.36
N THR A 7 10.80 3.21 -4.13
CA THR A 7 9.37 3.10 -3.81
C THR A 7 9.08 3.55 -2.38
N CYS A 8 7.80 3.70 -2.01
CA CYS A 8 7.38 3.95 -0.63
C CYS A 8 7.54 2.67 0.20
N HIS A 9 8.71 2.44 0.81
CA HIS A 9 9.02 1.23 1.57
C HIS A 9 8.95 1.40 3.10
N ASP A 10 9.10 2.61 3.62
CA ASP A 10 9.23 2.92 5.07
C ASP A 10 8.09 3.83 5.58
N VAL A 11 6.85 3.54 5.19
CA VAL A 11 5.66 4.37 5.50
C VAL A 11 4.67 3.70 6.47
N TYR A 12 5.07 2.62 7.13
CA TYR A 12 4.24 1.82 8.07
C TYR A 12 2.87 1.43 7.50
N ASN A 13 2.83 1.16 6.20
CA ASN A 13 1.68 0.66 5.47
C ASN A 13 1.97 -0.75 4.95
N TYR A 14 1.05 -1.69 5.20
CA TYR A 14 1.24 -3.10 4.83
C TYR A 14 1.49 -3.27 3.35
N GLY A 15 0.65 -2.64 2.51
CA GLY A 15 0.79 -2.73 1.08
C GLY A 15 2.11 -2.18 0.56
N ALA A 16 2.51 -1.01 1.05
CA ALA A 16 3.77 -0.37 0.67
C ALA A 16 4.98 -1.24 1.00
N SER A 17 5.02 -1.85 2.19
CA SER A 17 6.11 -2.76 2.58
C SER A 17 6.10 -4.06 1.78
N LEU A 18 4.93 -4.67 1.60
CA LEU A 18 4.80 -5.97 0.95
C LEU A 18 5.02 -5.90 -0.57
N GLN A 19 4.59 -4.83 -1.25
CA GLN A 19 4.89 -4.66 -2.68
C GLN A 19 6.38 -4.40 -2.93
N ALA A 20 7.05 -3.64 -2.02
CA ALA A 20 8.49 -3.41 -2.10
C ALA A 20 9.28 -4.72 -1.94
N TYR A 21 8.92 -5.53 -0.94
CA TYR A 21 9.45 -6.87 -0.74
C TYR A 21 9.21 -7.77 -1.97
N ALA A 22 7.99 -7.80 -2.49
CA ALA A 22 7.63 -8.69 -3.59
C ALA A 22 8.44 -8.43 -4.85
N LEU A 23 8.62 -7.16 -5.25
CA LEU A 23 9.42 -6.82 -6.41
C LEU A 23 10.90 -7.18 -6.20
N GLN A 24 11.46 -6.82 -5.03
CA GLN A 24 12.83 -7.18 -4.67
C GLN A 24 13.03 -8.70 -4.71
N GLN A 25 12.16 -9.45 -4.04
CA GLN A 25 12.27 -10.90 -3.92
C GLN A 25 12.19 -11.57 -5.30
N TYR A 26 11.19 -11.21 -6.11
CA TYR A 26 11.02 -11.76 -7.46
C TYR A 26 12.25 -11.54 -8.34
N LEU A 27 12.77 -10.31 -8.38
CA LEU A 27 13.97 -10.00 -9.16
C LEU A 27 15.24 -10.70 -8.62
N THR A 28 15.33 -10.90 -7.31
CA THR A 28 16.42 -11.67 -6.69
C THR A 28 16.33 -13.16 -7.07
N GLU A 29 15.14 -13.74 -7.10
CA GLU A 29 14.92 -15.12 -7.56
C GLU A 29 15.30 -15.32 -9.04
N LEU A 30 15.23 -14.26 -9.86
CA LEU A 30 15.75 -14.24 -11.24
C LEU A 30 17.28 -14.08 -11.32
N GLY A 31 18.00 -14.04 -10.19
CA GLY A 31 19.47 -13.94 -10.14
C GLY A 31 19.99 -12.52 -10.27
N HIS A 32 19.20 -11.49 -10.00
CA HIS A 32 19.67 -10.10 -10.01
C HIS A 32 20.15 -9.67 -8.61
N GLU A 33 21.12 -8.76 -8.57
CA GLU A 33 21.52 -8.04 -7.36
C GLU A 33 20.60 -6.84 -7.16
N VAL A 34 19.64 -6.96 -6.22
CA VAL A 34 18.56 -5.98 -6.05
C VAL A 34 18.71 -5.24 -4.74
N GLN A 35 18.64 -3.91 -4.78
CA GLN A 35 18.55 -3.05 -3.61
C GLN A 35 17.39 -2.07 -3.76
N ILE A 36 16.70 -1.83 -2.64
CA ILE A 36 15.76 -0.72 -2.52
C ILE A 36 16.55 0.51 -2.08
N ILE A 37 16.41 1.62 -2.79
CA ILE A 37 17.01 2.90 -2.40
C ILE A 37 16.31 3.36 -1.12
N ASP A 38 17.05 3.52 -0.03
CA ASP A 38 16.51 4.02 1.24
C ASP A 38 16.23 5.53 1.15
N TYR A 39 15.25 5.88 0.30
CA TYR A 39 14.78 7.23 0.11
C TYR A 39 13.61 7.51 1.05
N PHE A 40 13.83 8.43 1.99
CA PHE A 40 12.86 8.77 3.01
C PHE A 40 12.85 10.29 3.27
N PRO A 41 12.22 11.08 2.41
CA PRO A 41 12.15 12.52 2.56
C PRO A 41 11.29 12.93 3.77
N ASP A 42 11.57 14.12 4.27
CA ASP A 42 10.94 14.62 5.51
C ASP A 42 9.41 14.67 5.47
N TYR A 43 8.81 14.84 4.31
CA TYR A 43 7.35 14.85 4.17
C TYR A 43 6.70 13.46 4.38
N MET A 44 7.46 12.35 4.29
CA MET A 44 6.96 10.99 4.56
C MET A 44 6.91 10.65 6.06
N ASP A 45 7.63 11.40 6.89
CA ASP A 45 7.77 11.11 8.33
C ASP A 45 6.63 11.70 9.20
N VAL A 46 5.47 11.96 8.60
CA VAL A 46 4.38 12.72 9.24
C VAL A 46 3.72 11.98 10.40
N ASN A 47 3.71 10.64 10.39
CA ASN A 47 2.86 9.86 11.29
C ASN A 47 3.53 9.45 12.62
N TYR A 48 4.87 9.47 12.72
CA TYR A 48 5.59 8.91 13.88
C TYR A 48 6.57 9.89 14.56
N ARG A 49 6.71 11.11 14.04
CA ARG A 49 7.48 12.15 14.74
C ARG A 49 6.71 12.68 15.95
N ILE A 50 7.42 12.81 17.06
CA ILE A 50 6.95 13.49 18.28
C ILE A 50 6.69 15.00 18.01
N ARG A 51 7.10 15.54 16.87
CA ARG A 51 6.82 16.93 16.48
C ARG A 51 5.32 17.16 16.29
N TRP A 52 4.85 18.23 16.87
CA TRP A 52 3.49 18.74 16.91
C TRP A 52 2.88 18.85 15.49
N ASN A 53 2.28 17.81 14.99
CA ASN A 53 1.59 17.88 13.72
C ASN A 53 0.07 17.94 13.93
N LYS A 54 -0.54 18.93 13.32
CA LYS A 54 -1.94 19.36 13.50
C LYS A 54 -2.98 18.29 13.13
N TYR A 55 -2.57 17.22 12.44
CA TYR A 55 -3.47 16.33 11.71
C TYR A 55 -3.68 14.93 12.28
N VAL A 56 -2.97 14.53 13.34
CA VAL A 56 -2.93 13.11 13.76
C VAL A 56 -3.72 12.80 15.04
N ILE A 57 -4.22 13.79 15.75
CA ILE A 57 -4.96 13.58 17.00
C ILE A 57 -6.40 14.04 16.79
N PRO A 58 -7.41 13.15 16.97
CA PRO A 58 -8.80 13.58 16.99
C PRO A 58 -8.97 14.74 17.96
N GLU A 59 -9.56 15.82 17.51
CA GLU A 59 -9.84 16.95 18.37
C GLU A 59 -10.74 16.52 19.53
N VAL A 60 -10.33 16.85 20.77
CA VAL A 60 -11.21 16.67 21.92
C VAL A 60 -12.28 17.75 21.81
N SER A 61 -13.39 17.39 21.18
CA SER A 61 -14.45 18.32 20.78
C SER A 61 -14.96 19.21 21.93
N SER A 62 -14.96 18.71 23.16
CA SER A 62 -15.44 19.44 24.33
C SER A 62 -14.51 20.56 24.83
N LEU A 63 -13.21 20.45 24.60
CA LEU A 63 -12.22 21.46 25.07
C LEU A 63 -11.71 22.36 23.94
N TYR A 64 -12.02 22.06 22.70
CA TYR A 64 -11.57 22.84 21.56
C TYR A 64 -12.12 24.27 21.55
N LYS A 65 -13.38 24.45 21.93
CA LYS A 65 -14.05 25.76 21.99
C LYS A 65 -13.52 26.70 23.09
N ILE A 66 -12.97 26.12 24.18
CA ILE A 66 -12.51 26.89 25.35
C ILE A 66 -10.98 26.95 25.49
N ARG A 67 -10.24 26.49 24.47
CA ARG A 67 -8.76 26.44 24.47
C ARG A 67 -8.06 27.80 24.59
N TYR A 68 -8.77 28.89 24.36
CA TYR A 68 -8.21 30.24 24.43
C TYR A 68 -8.31 30.87 25.81
N ILE A 69 -9.01 30.25 26.76
CA ILE A 69 -9.12 30.77 28.15
C ILE A 69 -7.81 30.52 28.90
N PRO A 70 -7.21 31.54 29.51
CA PRO A 70 -6.01 31.40 30.34
C PRO A 70 -6.22 30.33 31.43
N GLY A 71 -5.25 29.46 31.68
CA GLY A 71 -5.38 28.28 32.55
C GLY A 71 -5.92 27.02 31.92
N ILE A 72 -6.95 27.08 31.06
CA ILE A 72 -7.50 25.94 30.31
C ILE A 72 -6.54 25.53 29.22
N LYS A 73 -5.78 26.46 28.64
CA LYS A 73 -4.76 26.18 27.63
C LYS A 73 -3.67 25.20 28.11
N ALA A 74 -3.27 25.32 29.40
CA ALA A 74 -2.31 24.39 30.01
C ALA A 74 -2.93 22.98 30.15
N LEU A 75 -4.14 22.91 30.70
CA LEU A 75 -4.88 21.66 30.86
C LEU A 75 -5.14 20.96 29.52
N TYR A 76 -5.52 21.71 28.50
CA TYR A 76 -5.68 21.22 27.14
C TYR A 76 -4.37 20.63 26.58
N ARG A 77 -3.23 21.32 26.78
CA ARG A 77 -1.91 20.85 26.35
C ARG A 77 -1.52 19.56 27.06
N ILE A 78 -1.72 19.48 28.39
CA ILE A 78 -1.45 18.27 29.18
C ILE A 78 -2.30 17.10 28.69
N LYS A 79 -3.62 17.28 28.60
CA LYS A 79 -4.54 16.24 28.12
C LYS A 79 -4.17 15.76 26.72
N ARG A 80 -3.82 16.68 25.82
CA ARG A 80 -3.37 16.37 24.47
C ARG A 80 -2.02 15.62 24.45
N SER A 81 -1.10 15.97 25.35
CA SER A 81 0.19 15.27 25.48
C SER A 81 0.01 13.85 26.00
N VAL A 82 -0.86 13.65 26.98
CA VAL A 82 -1.20 12.32 27.51
C VAL A 82 -1.86 11.45 26.43
N GLN A 83 -2.81 11.99 25.67
CA GLN A 83 -3.45 11.28 24.57
C GLN A 83 -2.44 10.91 23.48
N LYS A 84 -1.51 11.82 23.18
CA LYS A 84 -0.43 11.55 22.22
C LYS A 84 0.52 10.47 22.73
N MET A 85 0.89 10.52 24.01
CA MET A 85 1.73 9.48 24.63
C MET A 85 1.04 8.12 24.57
N LYS A 86 -0.25 8.05 24.94
CA LYS A 86 -1.07 6.84 24.84
C LYS A 86 -1.09 6.30 23.40
N PHE A 87 -1.36 7.14 22.42
CA PHE A 87 -1.34 6.78 21.00
C PHE A 87 0.02 6.23 20.55
N ILE A 88 1.13 6.89 20.94
CA ILE A 88 2.49 6.44 20.62
C ILE A 88 2.77 5.08 21.26
N LEU A 89 2.37 4.86 22.51
CA LEU A 89 2.54 3.58 23.19
C LEU A 89 1.72 2.46 22.53
N GLU A 90 0.46 2.72 22.21
CA GLU A 90 -0.42 1.77 21.50
C GLU A 90 0.14 1.40 20.12
N LYS A 91 0.73 2.36 19.39
CA LYS A 91 1.30 2.12 18.05
C LYS A 91 2.77 1.69 18.07
N SER A 92 3.43 1.67 19.22
CA SER A 92 4.85 1.28 19.34
C SER A 92 5.08 -0.18 18.95
N GLY A 93 4.12 -1.08 19.22
CA GLY A 93 4.15 -2.48 18.82
C GLY A 93 4.18 -2.62 17.30
N ARG A 94 3.24 -1.96 16.62
CA ARG A 94 3.16 -1.92 15.16
C ARG A 94 4.44 -1.35 14.54
N LYS A 95 4.92 -0.21 15.04
CA LYS A 95 6.17 0.40 14.56
C LYS A 95 7.33 -0.60 14.64
N ARG A 96 7.53 -1.25 15.80
CA ARG A 96 8.60 -2.27 15.97
C ARG A 96 8.45 -3.44 15.01
N ALA A 97 7.23 -3.88 14.73
CA ALA A 97 6.98 -4.99 13.82
C ALA A 97 7.32 -4.61 12.36
N PHE A 98 6.97 -3.40 11.92
CA PHE A 98 7.37 -2.88 10.60
C PHE A 98 8.89 -2.65 10.50
N ASP A 99 9.52 -2.07 11.52
CA ASP A 99 10.97 -1.85 11.54
C ASP A 99 11.72 -3.19 11.48
N ARG A 100 11.24 -4.21 12.21
CA ARG A 100 11.79 -5.58 12.15
C ARG A 100 11.66 -6.16 10.76
N PHE A 101 10.48 -6.06 10.13
CA PHE A 101 10.24 -6.50 8.76
C PHE A 101 11.22 -5.84 7.79
N LYS A 102 11.35 -4.52 7.86
CA LYS A 102 12.27 -3.75 7.03
C LYS A 102 13.72 -4.24 7.18
N MET A 103 14.20 -4.38 8.42
CA MET A 103 15.59 -4.82 8.68
C MET A 103 15.85 -6.27 8.26
N GLN A 104 14.85 -7.14 8.35
CA GLN A 104 15.01 -8.56 8.10
C GLN A 104 14.83 -8.94 6.62
N TYR A 105 13.94 -8.25 5.91
CA TYR A 105 13.49 -8.67 4.57
C TYR A 105 13.78 -7.69 3.46
N LEU A 106 14.07 -6.41 3.74
CA LEU A 106 14.36 -5.45 2.68
C LEU A 106 15.87 -5.20 2.57
N HIS A 107 16.40 -5.36 1.36
CA HIS A 107 17.78 -5.06 1.04
C HIS A 107 17.91 -3.59 0.65
N LEU A 108 18.18 -2.74 1.61
CA LEU A 108 18.30 -1.29 1.40
C LEU A 108 19.72 -0.90 0.97
N THR A 109 19.84 0.28 0.34
CA THR A 109 21.15 0.93 0.18
C THR A 109 21.75 1.22 1.55
N SER A 110 23.09 1.28 1.64
CA SER A 110 23.81 1.54 2.90
C SER A 110 23.51 2.90 3.50
N GLU A 111 23.18 3.88 2.67
CA GLU A 111 22.87 5.25 3.07
C GLU A 111 21.39 5.56 2.86
N ARG A 112 20.86 6.44 3.74
CA ARG A 112 19.52 6.98 3.65
C ARG A 112 19.56 8.37 3.01
N TYR A 113 18.74 8.57 1.99
CA TYR A 113 18.63 9.81 1.22
C TYR A 113 17.34 10.57 1.59
N ARG A 114 17.42 11.89 1.67
CA ARG A 114 16.32 12.75 2.12
C ARG A 114 15.72 13.64 1.04
N ASN A 115 16.46 13.89 -0.02
CA ASN A 115 16.08 14.77 -1.13
C ASN A 115 16.74 14.30 -2.43
N ILE A 116 16.42 14.97 -3.54
CA ILE A 116 16.98 14.63 -4.85
C ILE A 116 18.46 14.97 -4.94
N GLU A 117 18.93 15.98 -4.22
CA GLU A 117 20.32 16.41 -4.18
C GLU A 117 21.19 15.32 -3.57
N ASP A 118 20.74 14.68 -2.48
CA ASP A 118 21.43 13.53 -1.87
C ASP A 118 21.59 12.40 -2.88
N LEU A 119 20.52 12.08 -3.63
CA LEU A 119 20.54 11.01 -4.64
C LEU A 119 21.45 11.32 -5.81
N CYS A 120 21.49 12.57 -6.26
CA CYS A 120 22.39 13.02 -7.32
C CYS A 120 23.87 12.98 -6.86
N GLY A 121 24.14 13.38 -5.61
CA GLY A 121 25.47 13.36 -5.02
C GLY A 121 26.03 11.96 -4.75
N ALA A 122 25.14 11.00 -4.46
CA ALA A 122 25.49 9.63 -4.08
C ALA A 122 26.14 8.78 -5.19
N LYS A 123 26.08 9.23 -6.47
CA LYS A 123 26.62 8.49 -7.63
C LYS A 123 26.20 7.01 -7.63
N LEU A 124 24.92 6.75 -7.34
CA LEU A 124 24.38 5.40 -7.31
C LEU A 124 24.65 4.67 -8.63
N ASN A 125 25.29 3.51 -8.53
CA ASN A 125 25.61 2.66 -9.69
C ASN A 125 24.60 1.52 -9.78
N ALA A 126 23.91 1.40 -10.92
CA ALA A 126 23.02 0.29 -11.26
C ALA A 126 22.92 0.16 -12.79
N ASP A 127 22.71 -1.07 -13.27
CA ASP A 127 22.39 -1.33 -14.68
C ASP A 127 20.98 -0.82 -15.01
N VAL A 128 20.07 -0.98 -14.03
CA VAL A 128 18.66 -0.57 -14.14
C VAL A 128 18.20 0.10 -12.85
N PHE A 129 17.58 1.25 -12.99
CA PHE A 129 16.78 1.90 -11.95
C PHE A 129 15.30 1.65 -12.19
N ILE A 130 14.58 1.22 -11.16
CA ILE A 130 13.14 0.97 -11.22
C ILE A 130 12.41 1.99 -10.36
N ALA A 131 11.47 2.73 -10.94
CA ALA A 131 10.42 3.40 -10.18
C ALA A 131 9.37 2.34 -9.85
N GLY A 132 9.38 1.86 -8.61
CA GLY A 132 8.58 0.73 -8.17
C GLY A 132 7.11 1.06 -8.00
N SER A 133 6.33 0.08 -7.59
CA SER A 133 4.89 0.15 -7.45
C SER A 133 4.43 1.13 -6.35
N ASP A 134 3.13 1.10 -6.09
CA ASP A 134 2.37 1.98 -5.21
C ASP A 134 2.13 3.38 -5.81
N GLN A 135 1.50 4.27 -5.05
CA GLN A 135 1.07 5.60 -5.50
C GLN A 135 2.23 6.61 -5.56
N ILE A 136 3.38 6.18 -6.08
CA ILE A 136 4.57 7.04 -6.15
C ILE A 136 4.40 8.21 -7.12
N TRP A 137 3.48 8.12 -8.09
CA TRP A 137 3.17 9.17 -9.06
C TRP A 137 1.85 9.89 -8.79
N ASN A 138 1.26 9.71 -7.59
CA ASN A 138 0.00 10.35 -7.24
C ASN A 138 0.21 11.83 -6.86
N PRO A 139 -0.27 12.81 -7.67
CA PRO A 139 -0.03 14.23 -7.43
C PRO A 139 -0.81 14.80 -6.22
N LEU A 140 -1.71 14.01 -5.63
CA LEU A 140 -2.38 14.39 -4.37
C LEU A 140 -1.44 14.27 -3.16
N PHE A 141 -0.31 13.59 -3.33
CA PHE A 141 0.74 13.46 -2.33
C PHE A 141 2.04 14.11 -2.83
N ASN A 142 2.92 14.49 -1.91
CA ASN A 142 4.19 15.12 -2.25
C ASN A 142 5.09 14.22 -3.11
N ASN A 143 5.05 12.91 -2.89
CA ASN A 143 5.83 11.94 -3.68
C ASN A 143 5.48 11.97 -5.18
N GLY A 144 4.23 12.22 -5.56
CA GLY A 144 3.84 12.37 -6.96
C GLY A 144 4.33 13.67 -7.63
N ARG A 145 4.95 14.57 -6.87
CA ARG A 145 5.60 15.80 -7.33
C ARG A 145 7.09 15.84 -7.02
N ASP A 146 7.64 14.75 -6.53
CA ASP A 146 9.05 14.62 -6.19
C ASP A 146 9.81 13.96 -7.35
N PRO A 147 10.76 14.66 -7.98
CA PRO A 147 11.54 14.14 -9.11
C PRO A 147 12.31 12.86 -8.78
N SER A 148 12.56 12.57 -7.51
CA SER A 148 13.22 11.33 -7.07
C SER A 148 12.44 10.08 -7.46
N PHE A 149 11.11 10.08 -7.32
CA PHE A 149 10.26 8.96 -7.75
C PHE A 149 10.08 8.86 -9.28
N PHE A 150 10.57 9.86 -10.01
CA PHE A 150 10.69 9.86 -11.46
C PHE A 150 12.14 9.63 -11.91
N LEU A 151 12.99 9.11 -11.03
CA LEU A 151 14.37 8.72 -11.33
C LEU A 151 15.20 9.85 -11.96
N GLN A 152 15.00 11.12 -11.53
CA GLN A 152 15.77 12.25 -12.03
C GLN A 152 17.20 12.29 -11.44
N PHE A 153 17.78 11.11 -11.23
CA PHE A 153 19.14 10.86 -10.76
C PHE A 153 19.68 9.59 -11.43
N GLY A 154 20.99 9.31 -11.26
CA GLY A 154 21.62 8.10 -11.76
C GLY A 154 21.69 8.02 -13.30
N ALA A 155 22.64 7.25 -13.81
CA ALA A 155 22.96 7.14 -15.23
C ALA A 155 22.52 5.81 -15.88
N GLY A 156 22.01 4.84 -15.12
CA GLY A 156 21.53 3.56 -15.64
C GLY A 156 20.20 3.65 -16.40
N ARG A 157 19.79 2.53 -17.00
CA ARG A 157 18.48 2.45 -17.66
C ARG A 157 17.36 2.71 -16.65
N LYS A 158 16.34 3.46 -17.05
CA LYS A 158 15.22 3.86 -16.18
C LYS A 158 13.94 3.21 -16.67
N ILE A 159 13.29 2.47 -15.79
CA ILE A 159 11.98 1.86 -16.05
C ILE A 159 11.03 2.10 -14.87
N SER A 160 9.73 1.88 -15.08
CA SER A 160 8.79 1.75 -13.96
C SER A 160 8.16 0.37 -13.95
N TYR A 161 7.87 -0.14 -12.75
CA TYR A 161 7.07 -1.35 -12.57
C TYR A 161 5.84 -1.07 -11.72
N ALA A 162 4.66 -1.16 -12.33
CA ALA A 162 3.37 -0.99 -11.66
C ALA A 162 3.24 0.33 -10.87
N ALA A 163 3.89 1.42 -11.32
CA ALA A 163 3.72 2.73 -10.71
C ALA A 163 2.26 3.19 -10.82
N SER A 164 1.74 3.89 -9.82
CA SER A 164 0.34 4.28 -9.76
C SER A 164 0.19 5.79 -9.62
N PHE A 165 -0.66 6.37 -10.47
CA PHE A 165 -1.09 7.77 -10.36
C PHE A 165 -2.19 7.94 -9.28
N GLY A 166 -3.04 6.94 -9.10
CA GLY A 166 -4.13 6.98 -8.11
C GLY A 166 -5.19 8.07 -8.35
N VAL A 167 -5.14 8.77 -9.49
CA VAL A 167 -6.06 9.81 -9.95
C VAL A 167 -6.49 9.53 -11.38
N SER A 168 -7.57 10.18 -11.82
CA SER A 168 -8.10 10.04 -13.20
C SER A 168 -7.76 11.25 -14.10
N SER A 169 -7.18 12.31 -13.54
CA SER A 169 -6.77 13.51 -14.29
C SER A 169 -5.57 14.18 -13.62
N LEU A 170 -4.80 14.91 -14.39
CA LEU A 170 -3.64 15.69 -13.94
C LEU A 170 -3.91 17.20 -14.11
N SER A 171 -3.35 18.01 -13.23
CA SER A 171 -3.32 19.48 -13.45
C SER A 171 -2.35 19.83 -14.59
N SER A 172 -2.50 21.01 -15.19
CA SER A 172 -1.59 21.47 -16.24
C SER A 172 -0.13 21.48 -15.79
N THR A 173 0.13 21.89 -14.54
CA THR A 173 1.47 21.89 -13.94
C THR A 173 2.01 20.48 -13.78
N ASP A 174 1.19 19.53 -13.28
CA ASP A 174 1.60 18.14 -13.12
C ASP A 174 1.87 17.50 -14.49
N CYS A 175 1.06 17.80 -15.52
CA CYS A 175 1.30 17.35 -16.91
C CYS A 175 2.68 17.77 -17.44
N VAL A 176 3.04 19.05 -17.29
CA VAL A 176 4.34 19.57 -17.77
C VAL A 176 5.49 18.87 -17.07
N ASN A 177 5.45 18.79 -15.74
CA ASN A 177 6.52 18.17 -14.96
C ASN A 177 6.65 16.68 -15.22
N MET A 178 5.55 15.93 -15.16
CA MET A 178 5.57 14.47 -15.36
C MET A 178 5.99 14.10 -16.78
N LYS A 179 5.52 14.79 -17.80
CA LYS A 179 5.97 14.59 -19.18
C LYS A 179 7.49 14.73 -19.30
N ARG A 180 8.06 15.80 -18.73
CA ARG A 180 9.51 16.03 -18.72
C ARG A 180 10.27 14.92 -17.99
N TRP A 181 9.80 14.51 -16.81
CA TRP A 181 10.48 13.50 -16.01
C TRP A 181 10.40 12.10 -16.62
N LEU A 182 9.21 11.74 -17.14
CA LEU A 182 8.98 10.42 -17.75
C LEU A 182 9.66 10.24 -19.11
N SER A 183 10.05 11.33 -19.78
CA SER A 183 10.76 11.25 -21.06
C SER A 183 12.13 10.52 -20.97
N SER A 184 12.69 10.41 -19.77
CA SER A 184 13.95 9.69 -19.52
C SER A 184 13.79 8.18 -19.35
N PHE A 185 12.54 7.68 -19.29
CA PHE A 185 12.29 6.25 -19.10
C PHE A 185 12.35 5.52 -20.44
N CYS A 186 13.04 4.38 -20.45
CA CYS A 186 13.08 3.52 -21.64
C CYS A 186 11.89 2.56 -21.70
N LYS A 187 11.29 2.20 -20.56
CA LYS A 187 10.06 1.39 -20.47
C LYS A 187 9.22 1.84 -19.29
N ILE A 188 7.92 1.94 -19.52
CA ILE A 188 6.97 2.36 -18.50
C ILE A 188 5.88 1.33 -18.33
N SER A 189 5.65 0.87 -17.11
CA SER A 189 4.44 0.15 -16.76
C SER A 189 3.74 0.78 -15.56
N VAL A 190 2.42 0.69 -15.58
CA VAL A 190 1.53 1.23 -14.54
C VAL A 190 0.58 0.16 -14.03
N ARG A 191 0.06 0.35 -12.83
CA ARG A 191 -0.79 -0.62 -12.17
C ARG A 191 -2.25 -0.59 -12.60
N GLU A 192 -2.76 0.56 -13.01
CA GLU A 192 -4.16 0.78 -13.39
C GLU A 192 -4.32 1.30 -14.82
N LYS A 193 -5.46 0.96 -15.45
CA LYS A 193 -5.81 1.41 -16.82
C LYS A 193 -5.93 2.93 -16.93
N THR A 194 -6.39 3.57 -15.85
CA THR A 194 -6.41 5.04 -15.77
C THR A 194 -5.01 5.63 -15.93
N GLY A 195 -3.98 4.99 -15.40
CA GLY A 195 -2.58 5.39 -15.59
C GLY A 195 -2.13 5.32 -17.05
N LEU A 196 -2.56 4.30 -17.81
CA LEU A 196 -2.27 4.25 -19.26
C LEU A 196 -2.88 5.43 -20.01
N LYS A 197 -4.14 5.80 -19.71
CA LYS A 197 -4.80 6.95 -20.34
C LYS A 197 -4.06 8.24 -20.05
N LEU A 198 -3.63 8.45 -18.79
CA LEU A 198 -2.84 9.63 -18.41
C LEU A 198 -1.50 9.68 -19.16
N LEU A 199 -0.83 8.56 -19.36
CA LEU A 199 0.41 8.49 -20.13
C LEU A 199 0.18 8.81 -21.61
N GLU A 200 -0.91 8.34 -22.21
CA GLU A 200 -1.32 8.69 -23.58
C GLU A 200 -1.60 10.19 -23.71
N GLU A 201 -2.31 10.79 -22.75
CA GLU A 201 -2.57 12.24 -22.68
C GLU A 201 -1.26 13.05 -22.57
N LEU A 202 -0.25 12.51 -21.87
CA LEU A 202 1.09 13.10 -21.80
C LEU A 202 1.90 12.89 -23.09
N GLY A 203 1.38 12.12 -24.07
CA GLY A 203 2.07 11.79 -25.31
C GLY A 203 3.08 10.66 -25.16
N ILE A 204 3.03 9.88 -24.08
CA ILE A 204 3.92 8.74 -23.80
C ILE A 204 3.22 7.46 -24.29
N ARG A 205 3.81 6.83 -25.31
CA ARG A 205 3.28 5.63 -25.95
C ARG A 205 4.08 4.37 -25.59
N GLY A 206 3.48 3.18 -25.80
CA GLY A 206 4.14 1.90 -25.54
C GLY A 206 4.18 1.48 -24.07
N SER A 207 3.48 2.20 -23.20
CA SER A 207 3.30 1.83 -21.80
C SER A 207 2.35 0.65 -21.66
N VAL A 208 2.54 -0.18 -20.64
CA VAL A 208 1.71 -1.37 -20.40
C VAL A 208 1.13 -1.36 -18.98
N GLN A 209 -0.06 -1.94 -18.83
CA GLN A 209 -0.60 -2.25 -17.51
C GLN A 209 -0.04 -3.58 -17.03
N VAL A 210 0.50 -3.61 -15.81
CA VAL A 210 1.00 -4.82 -15.15
C VAL A 210 0.35 -4.97 -13.76
N PRO A 211 0.30 -6.18 -13.20
CA PRO A 211 -0.18 -6.35 -11.83
C PRO A 211 0.76 -5.72 -10.82
N ASP A 212 0.21 -5.41 -9.65
CA ASP A 212 1.03 -5.03 -8.48
C ASP A 212 2.06 -6.15 -8.19
N PRO A 213 3.28 -5.81 -7.74
CA PRO A 213 4.32 -6.79 -7.41
C PRO A 213 3.87 -7.93 -6.51
N VAL A 214 2.87 -7.73 -5.64
CA VAL A 214 2.39 -8.80 -4.76
C VAL A 214 1.90 -10.03 -5.52
N PHE A 215 1.49 -9.87 -6.77
CA PHE A 215 1.09 -10.98 -7.65
C PHE A 215 2.27 -11.71 -8.31
N LEU A 216 3.49 -11.17 -8.25
CA LEU A 216 4.68 -11.85 -8.80
C LEU A 216 5.08 -13.07 -7.97
N LEU A 217 4.87 -13.01 -6.66
CA LEU A 217 5.15 -14.13 -5.78
C LEU A 217 4.02 -15.16 -5.75
N THR A 218 4.36 -16.39 -5.38
CA THR A 218 3.38 -17.47 -5.23
C THR A 218 2.67 -17.37 -3.87
N LYS A 219 1.53 -18.05 -3.75
CA LYS A 219 0.82 -18.20 -2.49
C LYS A 219 1.69 -18.88 -1.42
N GLU A 220 2.52 -19.82 -1.83
CA GLU A 220 3.47 -20.56 -0.98
C GLU A 220 4.57 -19.64 -0.48
N SER A 221 5.15 -18.78 -1.35
CA SER A 221 6.14 -17.77 -0.96
C SER A 221 5.57 -16.84 0.12
N TRP A 222 4.32 -16.39 -0.05
CA TRP A 222 3.64 -15.56 0.95
C TRP A 222 3.36 -16.30 2.26
N ARG A 223 2.98 -17.58 2.20
CA ARG A 223 2.82 -18.42 3.40
C ARG A 223 4.13 -18.59 4.17
N GLY A 224 5.24 -18.73 3.46
CA GLY A 224 6.57 -18.80 4.06
C GLY A 224 6.98 -17.53 4.82
N LEU A 225 6.39 -16.36 4.46
CA LEU A 225 6.62 -15.08 5.13
C LEU A 225 5.70 -14.88 6.35
N ALA A 226 4.58 -15.61 6.42
CA ALA A 226 3.59 -15.45 7.47
C ALA A 226 4.19 -15.75 8.85
N SER A 227 3.80 -14.97 9.86
CA SER A 227 4.14 -15.29 11.25
C SER A 227 3.33 -16.48 11.76
N SER A 228 3.53 -16.87 13.01
CA SER A 228 2.77 -17.91 13.71
C SER A 228 2.17 -17.39 15.03
N LYS A 229 1.76 -16.11 15.02
CA LYS A 229 1.30 -15.40 16.22
C LYS A 229 -0.15 -15.74 16.60
N PHE A 230 -1.00 -15.99 15.59
CA PHE A 230 -2.44 -16.17 15.79
C PHE A 230 -2.84 -17.65 15.82
N GLY A 231 -3.91 -17.96 16.55
CA GLY A 231 -4.52 -19.31 16.58
C GLY A 231 -5.13 -19.71 15.22
N ASN A 232 -5.67 -20.94 15.16
CA ASN A 232 -6.24 -21.50 13.91
C ASN A 232 -7.76 -21.29 13.78
N GLU A 233 -8.36 -20.48 14.65
CA GLU A 233 -9.78 -20.16 14.54
C GLU A 233 -10.08 -19.47 13.22
N LYS A 234 -11.23 -19.78 12.62
CA LYS A 234 -11.72 -19.12 11.42
C LYS A 234 -12.46 -17.85 11.80
N PHE A 235 -12.32 -16.79 11.00
CA PHE A 235 -12.89 -15.48 11.29
C PHE A 235 -13.20 -14.67 10.02
N VAL A 236 -13.98 -13.62 10.20
CA VAL A 236 -14.15 -12.55 9.23
C VAL A 236 -13.09 -11.49 9.49
N LEU A 237 -12.17 -11.30 8.54
CA LEU A 237 -11.13 -10.29 8.64
C LEU A 237 -11.65 -8.94 8.14
N VAL A 238 -11.50 -7.90 8.95
CA VAL A 238 -11.81 -6.52 8.59
C VAL A 238 -10.52 -5.68 8.52
N TYR A 239 -10.32 -5.03 7.39
CA TYR A 239 -9.27 -4.02 7.24
C TYR A 239 -9.84 -2.78 6.57
N ASN A 240 -10.11 -1.75 7.37
CA ASN A 240 -10.70 -0.48 6.94
C ASN A 240 -9.68 0.65 7.01
N LEU A 241 -9.32 1.21 5.85
CA LEU A 241 -8.44 2.38 5.75
C LEU A 241 -9.23 3.68 5.91
N GLY A 242 -8.68 4.59 6.72
CA GLY A 242 -9.31 5.89 6.98
C GLY A 242 -10.58 5.82 7.85
N PRO A 243 -11.53 6.74 7.70
CA PRO A 243 -12.75 6.76 8.48
C PRO A 243 -13.58 5.49 8.31
N LEU A 244 -14.24 5.05 9.39
CA LEU A 244 -15.10 3.86 9.36
C LEU A 244 -16.18 3.98 8.28
N MET A 245 -16.31 2.91 7.49
CA MET A 245 -17.35 2.77 6.48
C MET A 245 -18.49 1.91 7.04
N ARG A 246 -19.72 2.41 6.95
CA ARG A 246 -20.91 1.69 7.42
C ARG A 246 -21.10 0.38 6.66
N ASP A 247 -20.93 0.41 5.34
CA ASP A 247 -21.09 -0.79 4.49
C ASP A 247 -20.12 -1.91 4.89
N ILE A 248 -18.88 -1.58 5.28
CA ILE A 248 -17.90 -2.54 5.80
C ILE A 248 -18.37 -3.15 7.11
N LYS A 249 -18.88 -2.32 8.03
CA LYS A 249 -19.42 -2.79 9.31
C LYS A 249 -20.59 -3.72 9.09
N ASP A 250 -21.58 -3.28 8.32
CA ASP A 250 -22.83 -4.00 8.10
C ASP A 250 -22.55 -5.36 7.42
N CYS A 251 -21.69 -5.40 6.40
CA CYS A 251 -21.25 -6.63 5.74
C CYS A 251 -20.52 -7.58 6.71
N ALA A 252 -19.57 -7.08 7.50
CA ALA A 252 -18.82 -7.91 8.44
C ALA A 252 -19.72 -8.52 9.52
N GLN A 253 -20.68 -7.75 10.04
CA GLN A 253 -21.63 -8.23 11.04
C GLN A 253 -22.60 -9.27 10.46
N GLN A 254 -23.07 -9.09 9.23
CA GLN A 254 -23.93 -10.09 8.55
C GLN A 254 -23.18 -11.40 8.33
N LEU A 255 -21.93 -11.35 7.81
CA LEU A 255 -21.09 -12.55 7.64
C LEU A 255 -20.82 -13.26 8.98
N SER A 256 -20.50 -12.48 10.03
CA SER A 256 -20.29 -13.01 11.37
C SER A 256 -21.51 -13.76 11.89
N GLN A 257 -22.70 -13.17 11.77
CA GLN A 257 -23.95 -13.79 12.20
C GLN A 257 -24.32 -15.01 11.36
N GLN A 258 -24.21 -14.92 10.04
CA GLN A 258 -24.56 -16.00 9.11
C GLN A 258 -23.70 -17.24 9.31
N HIS A 259 -22.42 -17.07 9.62
CA HIS A 259 -21.46 -18.17 9.72
C HIS A 259 -21.00 -18.49 11.15
N GLY A 260 -21.51 -17.79 12.16
CA GLY A 260 -21.10 -17.99 13.56
C GLY A 260 -19.61 -17.68 13.81
N MET A 261 -19.02 -16.75 13.05
CA MET A 261 -17.59 -16.45 13.09
C MET A 261 -17.33 -15.13 13.83
N LYS A 262 -16.21 -15.07 14.55
CA LYS A 262 -15.71 -13.81 15.15
C LYS A 262 -15.28 -12.82 14.07
N ILE A 263 -15.41 -11.53 14.38
CA ILE A 263 -14.85 -10.44 13.58
C ILE A 263 -13.46 -10.10 14.14
N VAL A 264 -12.43 -10.25 13.33
CA VAL A 264 -11.06 -9.84 13.64
C VAL A 264 -10.71 -8.60 12.81
N ALA A 265 -10.36 -7.50 13.45
CA ALA A 265 -10.04 -6.25 12.78
C ALA A 265 -8.58 -5.87 12.93
N VAL A 266 -7.92 -5.50 11.82
CA VAL A 266 -6.62 -4.85 11.84
C VAL A 266 -6.83 -3.34 11.87
N GLU A 267 -6.42 -2.71 12.97
CA GLU A 267 -6.61 -1.28 13.20
C GLU A 267 -5.37 -0.48 12.84
N GLU A 268 -5.54 0.44 11.91
CA GLU A 268 -4.51 1.42 11.57
C GLU A 268 -4.75 2.76 12.27
N LEU A 269 -5.84 3.43 11.96
CA LEU A 269 -6.23 4.72 12.51
C LEU A 269 -7.64 4.71 13.12
N ALA A 270 -8.53 3.87 12.59
CA ALA A 270 -9.91 3.80 13.02
C ALA A 270 -10.08 2.81 14.18
N ASN A 271 -10.85 3.19 15.18
CA ASN A 271 -11.29 2.30 16.24
C ASN A 271 -12.46 1.45 15.74
N ILE A 272 -12.25 0.16 15.49
CA ILE A 272 -13.26 -0.78 14.99
C ILE A 272 -13.92 -1.47 16.19
N SER A 273 -14.71 -0.70 16.95
CA SER A 273 -15.31 -1.14 18.22
C SER A 273 -16.30 -2.29 18.12
N TYR A 274 -16.78 -2.64 16.91
CA TYR A 274 -17.67 -3.76 16.66
C TYR A 274 -16.96 -5.09 16.43
N ALA A 275 -15.62 -5.10 16.37
CA ALA A 275 -14.85 -6.32 16.22
C ALA A 275 -14.65 -7.04 17.56
N ASP A 276 -14.73 -8.38 17.54
CA ASP A 276 -14.47 -9.22 18.70
C ASP A 276 -12.99 -9.23 19.08
N MET A 277 -12.11 -9.15 18.09
CA MET A 277 -10.66 -9.04 18.29
C MET A 277 -10.11 -7.86 17.48
N ARG A 278 -9.36 -7.00 18.16
CA ARG A 278 -8.75 -5.82 17.57
C ARG A 278 -7.22 -5.95 17.61
N ILE A 279 -6.60 -5.93 16.44
CA ILE A 279 -5.15 -6.09 16.27
C ILE A 279 -4.56 -4.73 15.92
N THR A 280 -3.79 -4.18 16.84
CA THR A 280 -3.21 -2.82 16.73
C THR A 280 -1.70 -2.83 16.50
N ASP A 281 -1.04 -3.97 16.70
CA ASP A 281 0.42 -4.15 16.73
C ASP A 281 0.96 -5.08 15.63
N ALA A 282 0.11 -5.51 14.69
CA ALA A 282 0.55 -6.37 13.58
C ALA A 282 1.54 -5.65 12.65
N GLY A 283 2.58 -6.37 12.26
CA GLY A 283 3.48 -6.01 11.17
C GLY A 283 3.09 -6.71 9.85
N PRO A 284 3.92 -6.58 8.79
CA PRO A 284 3.64 -7.21 7.50
C PRO A 284 3.53 -8.75 7.57
N CYS A 285 4.36 -9.44 8.36
CA CYS A 285 4.29 -10.90 8.49
C CYS A 285 3.01 -11.36 9.19
N GLU A 286 2.59 -10.67 10.25
CA GLU A 286 1.33 -10.93 10.96
C GLU A 286 0.13 -10.60 10.07
N PHE A 287 0.22 -9.55 9.24
CA PHE A 287 -0.82 -9.22 8.28
C PHE A 287 -1.03 -10.36 7.27
N ILE A 288 0.04 -10.92 6.70
CA ILE A 288 -0.05 -12.09 5.81
C ILE A 288 -0.64 -13.29 6.54
N GLU A 289 -0.22 -13.56 7.78
CA GLU A 289 -0.76 -14.67 8.57
C GLU A 289 -2.29 -14.58 8.70
N LEU A 290 -2.83 -13.38 8.95
CA LEU A 290 -4.28 -13.19 9.04
C LEU A 290 -4.99 -13.60 7.75
N PHE A 291 -4.42 -13.30 6.57
CA PHE A 291 -4.98 -13.75 5.29
C PHE A 291 -4.89 -15.26 5.12
N THR A 292 -3.90 -15.95 5.68
CA THR A 292 -3.84 -17.40 5.57
C THR A 292 -4.93 -18.12 6.40
N LYS A 293 -5.55 -17.42 7.35
CA LYS A 293 -6.51 -17.98 8.32
C LYS A 293 -7.95 -17.46 8.15
N ALA A 294 -8.10 -16.28 7.52
CA ALA A 294 -9.42 -15.69 7.30
C ALA A 294 -10.33 -16.56 6.43
N SER A 295 -11.61 -16.65 6.79
CA SER A 295 -12.65 -17.26 5.96
C SER A 295 -13.29 -16.26 5.02
N TYR A 296 -13.40 -15.01 5.44
CA TYR A 296 -13.91 -13.89 4.67
C TYR A 296 -13.07 -12.65 4.93
N VAL A 297 -13.00 -11.76 3.94
CA VAL A 297 -12.33 -10.46 4.08
C VAL A 297 -13.31 -9.35 3.69
N VAL A 298 -13.42 -8.31 4.53
CA VAL A 298 -14.19 -7.11 4.24
C VAL A 298 -13.28 -5.90 4.33
N THR A 299 -13.12 -5.15 3.23
CA THR A 299 -12.07 -4.12 3.16
C THR A 299 -12.38 -2.99 2.18
N ASN A 300 -11.65 -1.87 2.31
CA ASN A 300 -11.53 -0.81 1.31
C ASN A 300 -10.07 -0.63 0.83
N SER A 301 -9.22 -1.59 1.13
CA SER A 301 -7.79 -1.56 0.79
C SER A 301 -7.51 -2.32 -0.49
N PHE A 302 -6.77 -1.71 -1.42
CA PHE A 302 -6.29 -2.37 -2.63
C PHE A 302 -5.47 -3.63 -2.31
N HIS A 303 -4.52 -3.55 -1.39
CA HIS A 303 -3.66 -4.70 -1.08
C HIS A 303 -4.40 -5.79 -0.31
N ALA A 304 -5.34 -5.44 0.58
CA ALA A 304 -6.18 -6.46 1.21
C ALA A 304 -7.06 -7.19 0.18
N THR A 305 -7.61 -6.47 -0.80
CA THR A 305 -8.30 -7.08 -1.95
C THR A 305 -7.36 -7.99 -2.74
N SER A 306 -6.13 -7.55 -3.01
CA SER A 306 -5.11 -8.33 -3.73
C SER A 306 -4.77 -9.63 -3.01
N PHE A 307 -4.52 -9.57 -1.69
CA PHE A 307 -4.24 -10.77 -0.89
C PHE A 307 -5.44 -11.70 -0.76
N SER A 308 -6.67 -11.17 -0.71
CA SER A 308 -7.88 -12.01 -0.75
C SER A 308 -7.95 -12.82 -2.05
N ILE A 309 -7.64 -12.19 -3.19
CA ILE A 309 -7.56 -12.87 -4.50
C ILE A 309 -6.44 -13.90 -4.49
N LEU A 310 -5.23 -13.53 -4.07
CA LEU A 310 -4.05 -14.41 -4.03
C LEU A 310 -4.27 -15.66 -3.17
N PHE A 311 -4.94 -15.52 -2.03
CA PHE A 311 -5.21 -16.64 -1.11
C PHE A 311 -6.52 -17.36 -1.40
N ASN A 312 -7.29 -16.95 -2.42
CA ASN A 312 -8.60 -17.51 -2.76
C ASN A 312 -9.58 -17.42 -1.59
N ILE A 313 -9.64 -16.27 -0.95
CA ILE A 313 -10.54 -16.02 0.19
C ILE A 313 -11.74 -15.23 -0.33
N PRO A 314 -12.98 -15.66 -0.07
CA PRO A 314 -14.15 -14.85 -0.35
C PRO A 314 -14.06 -13.47 0.32
N PHE A 315 -14.34 -12.42 -0.43
CA PHE A 315 -14.16 -11.05 0.06
C PHE A 315 -15.20 -10.08 -0.48
N PHE A 316 -15.30 -8.94 0.17
CA PHE A 316 -16.10 -7.79 -0.24
C PHE A 316 -15.26 -6.52 -0.14
N SER A 317 -15.13 -5.81 -1.26
CA SER A 317 -14.38 -4.57 -1.33
C SER A 317 -15.31 -3.38 -1.47
N TYR A 318 -15.07 -2.34 -0.68
CA TYR A 318 -15.87 -1.12 -0.64
C TYR A 318 -15.07 0.10 -1.03
N ILE A 319 -15.62 0.98 -1.85
CA ILE A 319 -15.00 2.25 -2.21
C ILE A 319 -16.00 3.38 -2.00
N LYS A 320 -15.54 4.53 -1.51
CA LYS A 320 -16.37 5.71 -1.29
C LYS A 320 -16.65 6.51 -2.56
N ASN A 321 -15.67 6.59 -3.45
CA ASN A 321 -15.71 7.45 -4.64
C ASN A 321 -15.24 6.67 -5.87
N ALA A 322 -15.76 7.01 -7.03
CA ALA A 322 -15.35 6.45 -8.32
C ALA A 322 -13.84 6.66 -8.65
N THR A 323 -13.14 7.53 -7.90
CA THR A 323 -11.71 7.78 -8.04
C THR A 323 -10.82 6.64 -7.50
N SER A 324 -11.38 5.63 -6.84
CA SER A 324 -10.64 4.43 -6.43
C SER A 324 -10.49 3.43 -7.59
N SER A 325 -10.07 3.92 -8.77
CA SER A 325 -9.91 3.14 -10.01
C SER A 325 -9.07 1.86 -9.83
N ARG A 326 -8.10 1.88 -8.93
CA ARG A 326 -7.19 0.74 -8.69
C ARG A 326 -7.90 -0.55 -8.28
N ILE A 327 -8.84 -0.48 -7.31
CA ILE A 327 -9.62 -1.65 -6.88
C ILE A 327 -10.56 -2.07 -8.01
N THR A 328 -11.24 -1.11 -8.64
CA THR A 328 -12.13 -1.38 -9.77
C THR A 328 -11.40 -2.05 -10.93
N ASP A 329 -10.23 -1.54 -11.30
CA ASP A 329 -9.44 -2.09 -12.40
C ASP A 329 -8.88 -3.49 -12.08
N LEU A 330 -8.45 -3.73 -10.83
CA LEU A 330 -8.03 -5.05 -10.36
C LEU A 330 -9.18 -6.05 -10.45
N LEU A 331 -10.34 -5.70 -9.91
CA LEU A 331 -11.51 -6.58 -9.92
C LEU A 331 -11.96 -6.90 -11.35
N LYS A 332 -11.97 -5.92 -12.25
CA LYS A 332 -12.25 -6.13 -13.68
C LYS A 332 -11.23 -7.06 -14.35
N SER A 333 -9.95 -6.89 -14.03
CA SER A 333 -8.90 -7.76 -14.58
C SER A 333 -9.01 -9.21 -14.12
N CYS A 334 -9.68 -9.44 -12.97
CA CYS A 334 -9.88 -10.76 -12.39
C CYS A 334 -11.31 -11.32 -12.60
N GLY A 335 -12.25 -10.56 -13.17
CA GLY A 335 -13.66 -10.95 -13.32
C GLY A 335 -14.42 -11.01 -12.00
N LEU A 336 -14.09 -10.08 -11.09
CA LEU A 336 -14.62 -10.05 -9.71
C LEU A 336 -15.40 -8.75 -9.41
N GLU A 337 -15.95 -8.07 -10.44
CA GLU A 337 -16.67 -6.81 -10.31
C GLU A 337 -17.84 -6.89 -9.32
N ALA A 338 -18.50 -8.06 -9.26
CA ALA A 338 -19.61 -8.33 -8.32
C ALA A 338 -19.19 -8.20 -6.85
N ARG A 339 -17.89 -8.19 -6.53
CA ARG A 339 -17.37 -8.03 -5.17
C ARG A 339 -17.17 -6.57 -4.76
N LEU A 340 -17.41 -5.64 -5.67
CA LEU A 340 -17.29 -4.21 -5.41
C LEU A 340 -18.61 -3.64 -4.91
N ASN A 341 -18.62 -3.09 -3.67
CA ASN A 341 -19.81 -2.51 -3.03
C ASN A 341 -21.03 -3.46 -3.03
N SER A 342 -20.79 -4.77 -3.01
CA SER A 342 -21.86 -5.76 -3.03
C SER A 342 -22.66 -5.76 -1.74
N LYS A 343 -23.99 -5.95 -1.88
CA LYS A 343 -24.90 -6.25 -0.79
C LYS A 343 -25.31 -7.73 -0.76
N ASP A 344 -25.04 -8.46 -1.85
CA ASP A 344 -25.27 -9.89 -1.93
C ASP A 344 -24.06 -10.64 -1.39
N LEU A 345 -24.22 -11.31 -0.27
CA LEU A 345 -23.18 -12.08 0.41
C LEU A 345 -23.17 -13.57 0.03
N ASN A 346 -24.12 -14.00 -0.80
CA ASN A 346 -24.29 -15.41 -1.17
C ASN A 346 -23.64 -15.76 -2.51
N THR A 347 -22.96 -14.80 -3.16
CA THR A 347 -22.34 -15.03 -4.46
C THR A 347 -21.05 -15.82 -4.30
N ASP A 348 -21.01 -17.04 -4.81
CA ASP A 348 -19.80 -17.85 -4.89
C ASP A 348 -18.78 -17.27 -5.86
N ILE A 349 -17.51 -17.65 -5.67
CA ILE A 349 -16.41 -17.27 -6.55
C ILE A 349 -15.88 -18.53 -7.25
N ASP A 350 -15.91 -18.52 -8.57
CA ASP A 350 -15.19 -19.52 -9.36
C ASP A 350 -13.69 -19.22 -9.34
N TRP A 351 -13.02 -19.79 -8.35
CA TRP A 351 -11.57 -19.61 -8.17
C TRP A 351 -10.74 -20.21 -9.30
N TYR A 352 -11.26 -21.18 -10.05
CA TYR A 352 -10.54 -21.71 -11.21
C TYR A 352 -10.45 -20.65 -12.32
N GLU A 353 -11.56 -20.02 -12.65
CA GLU A 353 -11.61 -18.94 -13.63
C GLU A 353 -10.79 -17.71 -13.17
N VAL A 354 -10.97 -17.31 -11.90
CA VAL A 354 -10.21 -16.19 -11.30
C VAL A 354 -8.71 -16.43 -11.36
N ASN A 355 -8.24 -17.61 -10.95
CA ASN A 355 -6.82 -17.94 -10.96
C ASN A 355 -6.25 -17.96 -12.37
N ALA A 356 -7.02 -18.39 -13.38
CA ALA A 356 -6.61 -18.34 -14.78
C ALA A 356 -6.41 -16.87 -15.25
N LYS A 357 -7.33 -15.97 -14.90
CA LYS A 357 -7.21 -14.53 -15.19
C LYS A 357 -6.04 -13.89 -14.46
N VAL A 358 -5.84 -14.22 -13.19
CA VAL A 358 -4.68 -13.75 -12.39
C VAL A 358 -3.37 -14.23 -13.02
N ALA A 359 -3.28 -15.49 -13.42
CA ALA A 359 -2.09 -16.05 -14.09
C ALA A 359 -1.79 -15.34 -15.41
N ALA A 360 -2.81 -15.08 -16.23
CA ALA A 360 -2.66 -14.34 -17.48
C ALA A 360 -2.16 -12.91 -17.23
N PHE A 361 -2.73 -12.21 -16.23
CA PHE A 361 -2.32 -10.86 -15.86
C PHE A 361 -0.90 -10.84 -15.26
N LYS A 362 -0.55 -11.80 -14.39
CA LYS A 362 0.81 -12.00 -13.90
C LYS A 362 1.80 -12.20 -15.04
N GLY A 363 1.43 -13.00 -16.06
CA GLY A 363 2.26 -13.24 -17.25
C GLY A 363 2.62 -11.96 -18.02
N ILE A 364 1.77 -10.92 -18.02
CA ILE A 364 2.11 -9.61 -18.59
C ILE A 364 3.26 -8.97 -17.80
N GLY A 365 3.16 -8.96 -16.47
CA GLY A 365 4.19 -8.40 -15.59
C GLY A 365 5.53 -9.14 -15.72
N ILE A 366 5.51 -10.47 -15.82
CA ILE A 366 6.70 -11.31 -16.03
C ILE A 366 7.38 -10.94 -17.35
N ARG A 367 6.66 -10.98 -18.47
CA ARG A 367 7.22 -10.61 -19.79
C ARG A 367 7.78 -9.18 -19.82
N PHE A 368 7.17 -8.26 -19.09
CA PHE A 368 7.71 -6.90 -18.97
C PHE A 368 9.06 -6.92 -18.26
N LEU A 369 9.19 -7.65 -17.14
CA LEU A 369 10.44 -7.75 -16.38
C LEU A 369 11.52 -8.56 -17.12
N ASP A 370 11.16 -9.61 -17.85
CA ASP A 370 12.11 -10.40 -18.65
C ASP A 370 12.74 -9.58 -19.80
N SER A 371 12.10 -8.49 -20.17
CA SER A 371 12.53 -7.61 -21.27
C SER A 371 13.41 -6.43 -20.82
N ILE A 372 13.84 -6.37 -19.58
CA ILE A 372 14.67 -5.28 -19.01
C ILE A 372 16.17 -5.57 -19.07
#